data_968b7127ab2d1b4e7a5a2fab82da0a6f
#
_entry.id   968b7127ab2d1b4e7a5a2fab82da0a6f
#
_cell.length_a   1.000
_cell.length_b   1.000
_cell.length_c   1.000
_cell.angle_alpha   90.00
_cell.angle_beta   90.00
_cell.angle_gamma   90.00
#
_symmetry.space_group_name_H-M   'P 1'
#
loop_
_entity.id
_entity.type
_entity.pdbx_description
1 polymer ?
#
loop_
_entity_poly.entity_id
_entity_poly.type
_entity_poly.pdbx_seq_one_letter_code
_entity_poly.pdbx_strand_id
1 'polypeptide(L)'
;MRVSRILAALAAPLVSIAAAALLLFGSVPAAFAQSTVTAQNTTNTAATMWITTTQRIKAKVYENARLSQHPILVIVVHGDSPGEPPTYQYRFAERAAAAIPDAVVAAVLRPGYSDGEDSSDGMRGYTTGDNWTPEVVNALATVLAELKDRYRPRRAILVGHSGGAAIVGNLLGQQGAVVDGILLVSCPCDVTAWRKHMQSVKGGAIWERPVRSLSPLALVDGVPASAKIWLLVGSDDQTTPQALTLAYAEALRSRNVAVNVTIAPGLGHNILLEPIAMERLKEIASTIDAGK
;
A
#
# COMPACT_ATOMS: atom_id res chain seq x y z
N MET A 1 40.32 50.17 -25.20
CA MET A 1 40.66 50.86 -26.51
C MET A 1 39.82 50.21 -27.61
N ARG A 2 39.05 51.08 -28.32
CA ARG A 2 38.44 50.94 -29.67
C ARG A 2 37.42 49.82 -29.85
N VAL A 3 36.09 50.04 -29.91
CA VAL A 3 35.21 50.90 -30.76
C VAL A 3 35.25 50.46 -32.23
N SER A 4 34.11 50.04 -32.77
CA SER A 4 33.44 50.43 -34.01
C SER A 4 32.39 49.36 -34.32
N ARG A 5 31.13 49.57 -34.35
CA ARG A 5 30.16 50.42 -35.07
C ARG A 5 30.08 50.16 -36.59
N ILE A 6 28.79 50.02 -36.99
CA ILE A 6 28.11 50.57 -38.21
C ILE A 6 27.86 49.43 -39.23
N LEU A 7 26.72 49.31 -39.96
CA LEU A 7 25.51 50.11 -40.25
C LEU A 7 24.42 49.22 -40.89
N ALA A 8 23.24 49.75 -40.85
CA ALA A 8 22.01 49.30 -41.44
C ALA A 8 21.96 49.35 -42.97
N ALA A 9 21.04 48.60 -43.57
CA ALA A 9 20.39 49.02 -44.84
C ALA A 9 18.97 48.47 -44.93
N LEU A 10 18.05 49.39 -45.10
CA LEU A 10 16.64 49.24 -45.42
C LEU A 10 16.44 48.90 -46.91
N ALA A 11 15.43 48.11 -47.23
CA ALA A 11 14.66 48.26 -48.48
C ALA A 11 13.35 47.45 -48.43
N ALA A 12 12.24 48.12 -48.48
CA ALA A 12 10.90 47.65 -48.91
C ALA A 12 10.66 48.27 -50.29
N PRO A 13 9.49 48.08 -50.93
CA PRO A 13 8.56 46.96 -51.09
C PRO A 13 8.30 46.63 -52.60
N LEU A 14 7.59 45.56 -52.89
CA LEU A 14 6.88 45.42 -54.17
C LEU A 14 5.55 44.70 -53.98
N VAL A 15 4.49 45.45 -54.24
CA VAL A 15 3.12 45.03 -54.36
C VAL A 15 2.90 44.32 -55.67
N SER A 16 2.25 43.16 -55.68
CA SER A 16 1.62 42.62 -56.89
C SER A 16 0.27 42.00 -56.53
N ILE A 17 -0.73 42.60 -57.16
CA ILE A 17 -2.16 42.22 -57.16
C ILE A 17 -2.34 41.16 -58.25
N ALA A 18 -2.96 40.04 -57.97
CA ALA A 18 -3.62 39.20 -58.94
C ALA A 18 -4.78 38.39 -58.35
N ALA A 19 -5.93 38.79 -58.75
CA ALA A 19 -7.14 38.10 -59.19
C ALA A 19 -7.68 36.88 -58.42
N ALA A 20 -8.92 37.07 -57.98
CA ALA A 20 -9.86 36.11 -57.45
C ALA A 20 -10.24 34.97 -58.41
N ALA A 21 -10.33 33.76 -57.88
CA ALA A 21 -11.18 32.71 -58.42
C ALA A 21 -12.00 32.09 -57.27
N LEU A 22 -13.28 32.39 -57.30
CA LEU A 22 -14.29 31.81 -56.40
C LEU A 22 -14.54 30.35 -56.82
N LEU A 23 -14.16 29.41 -56.00
CA LEU A 23 -14.66 28.04 -56.06
C LEU A 23 -15.45 27.77 -54.79
N LEU A 24 -16.76 27.72 -54.93
CA LEU A 24 -17.71 27.26 -53.91
C LEU A 24 -17.56 25.75 -53.74
N PHE A 25 -16.85 25.31 -52.72
CA PHE A 25 -16.99 23.98 -52.22
C PHE A 25 -17.79 24.00 -50.92
N GLY A 26 -18.99 23.40 -51.00
CA GLY A 26 -19.86 23.23 -49.85
C GLY A 26 -19.16 22.35 -48.79
N SER A 27 -18.85 22.94 -47.65
CA SER A 27 -18.41 22.25 -46.47
C SER A 27 -19.61 21.62 -45.74
N VAL A 28 -19.70 20.32 -45.77
CA VAL A 28 -20.57 19.53 -44.88
C VAL A 28 -19.93 19.60 -43.47
N PRO A 29 -20.64 20.08 -42.45
CA PRO A 29 -20.09 20.04 -41.09
C PRO A 29 -20.11 18.59 -40.61
N ALA A 30 -18.93 17.98 -40.42
CA ALA A 30 -18.79 16.76 -39.67
C ALA A 30 -19.08 17.09 -38.20
N ALA A 31 -20.25 16.71 -37.73
CA ALA A 31 -20.59 16.74 -36.32
C ALA A 31 -19.72 15.68 -35.59
N PHE A 32 -18.61 16.12 -35.01
CA PHE A 32 -17.92 15.35 -34.03
C PHE A 32 -18.80 15.25 -32.78
N ALA A 33 -19.47 14.11 -32.61
CA ALA A 33 -20.10 13.77 -31.36
C ALA A 33 -19.00 13.62 -30.30
N GLN A 34 -18.80 14.67 -29.50
CA GLN A 34 -18.03 14.59 -28.27
C GLN A 34 -18.82 13.69 -27.32
N SER A 35 -18.41 12.43 -27.23
CA SER A 35 -18.83 11.54 -26.14
C SER A 35 -18.26 12.13 -24.84
N THR A 36 -19.06 12.93 -24.15
CA THR A 36 -18.78 13.27 -22.75
C THR A 36 -18.93 12.01 -21.94
N VAL A 37 -17.80 11.34 -21.67
CA VAL A 37 -17.72 10.34 -20.62
C VAL A 37 -17.93 11.08 -19.31
N THR A 38 -19.16 11.11 -18.85
CA THR A 38 -19.49 11.53 -17.49
C THR A 38 -18.82 10.52 -16.58
N ALA A 39 -17.72 10.89 -15.95
CA ALA A 39 -17.16 10.11 -14.84
C ALA A 39 -18.25 10.09 -13.76
N GLN A 40 -18.96 8.97 -13.68
CA GLN A 40 -19.81 8.72 -12.53
C GLN A 40 -18.88 8.64 -11.33
N ASN A 41 -18.92 9.65 -10.48
CA ASN A 41 -18.36 9.63 -9.14
C ASN A 41 -19.19 8.61 -8.35
N THR A 42 -18.88 7.32 -8.51
CA THR A 42 -19.34 6.27 -7.60
C THR A 42 -18.56 6.46 -6.31
N THR A 43 -19.13 7.16 -5.36
CA THR A 43 -18.67 7.16 -3.97
C THR A 43 -18.75 5.71 -3.50
N ASN A 44 -17.60 5.04 -3.41
CA ASN A 44 -17.48 3.74 -2.76
C ASN A 44 -17.91 3.93 -1.31
N THR A 45 -19.14 3.52 -0.97
CA THR A 45 -19.65 3.64 0.39
C THR A 45 -18.87 2.67 1.27
N ALA A 46 -18.11 3.21 2.21
CA ALA A 46 -17.41 2.37 3.19
C ALA A 46 -18.44 1.71 4.12
N ALA A 47 -18.41 0.39 4.22
CA ALA A 47 -19.16 -0.33 5.23
C ALA A 47 -18.28 -0.57 6.46
N THR A 48 -18.77 -0.21 7.66
CA THR A 48 -18.12 -0.61 8.91
C THR A 48 -18.53 -2.04 9.24
N MET A 49 -17.53 -2.88 9.49
CA MET A 49 -17.70 -4.26 9.91
C MET A 49 -17.03 -4.48 11.26
N TRP A 50 -17.71 -5.17 12.15
CA TRP A 50 -17.16 -5.64 13.41
C TRP A 50 -16.96 -7.14 13.35
N ILE A 51 -15.73 -7.56 13.54
CA ILE A 51 -15.32 -8.97 13.50
C ILE A 51 -15.01 -9.39 14.94
N THR A 52 -15.71 -10.41 15.42
CA THR A 52 -15.50 -10.96 16.76
C THR A 52 -14.44 -12.05 16.69
N THR A 53 -13.31 -11.78 17.31
CA THR A 53 -12.24 -12.73 17.60
C THR A 53 -12.34 -13.06 19.11
N THR A 54 -11.24 -13.21 19.83
CA THR A 54 -11.27 -13.05 21.30
C THR A 54 -11.54 -11.60 21.72
N GLN A 55 -11.54 -10.67 20.77
CA GLN A 55 -11.75 -9.24 20.88
C GLN A 55 -12.58 -8.78 19.68
N ARG A 56 -13.31 -7.67 19.79
CA ARG A 56 -14.03 -7.07 18.68
C ARG A 56 -13.08 -6.17 17.89
N ILE A 57 -12.88 -6.48 16.62
CA ILE A 57 -12.00 -5.76 15.72
C ILE A 57 -12.83 -5.02 14.68
N LYS A 58 -12.59 -3.70 14.55
CA LYS A 58 -13.21 -2.87 13.51
C LYS A 58 -12.48 -3.03 12.20
N ALA A 59 -13.22 -3.15 11.10
CA ALA A 59 -12.72 -2.98 9.75
C ALA A 59 -13.64 -2.04 8.97
N LYS A 60 -13.07 -1.16 8.13
CA LYS A 60 -13.82 -0.44 7.09
C LYS A 60 -13.60 -1.17 5.77
N VAL A 61 -14.70 -1.54 5.12
CA VAL A 61 -14.70 -2.33 3.89
C VAL A 61 -15.15 -1.47 2.74
N TYR A 62 -14.39 -1.51 1.66
CA TYR A 62 -14.61 -0.79 0.40
C TYR A 62 -14.74 -1.81 -0.72
N GLU A 63 -15.73 -1.64 -1.56
CA GLU A 63 -16.03 -2.57 -2.64
C GLU A 63 -15.85 -1.88 -4.00
N ASN A 64 -15.28 -2.59 -4.97
CA ASN A 64 -15.27 -2.13 -6.35
C ASN A 64 -16.71 -2.03 -6.87
N ALA A 65 -16.97 -1.11 -7.78
CA ALA A 65 -18.30 -0.90 -8.35
C ALA A 65 -18.86 -2.14 -9.09
N ARG A 66 -18.00 -3.08 -9.44
CA ARG A 66 -18.36 -4.33 -10.10
C ARG A 66 -17.68 -5.48 -9.37
N LEU A 67 -18.47 -6.27 -8.64
CA LEU A 67 -18.00 -7.45 -7.94
C LEU A 67 -18.58 -8.71 -8.57
N SER A 68 -17.72 -9.72 -8.74
CA SER A 68 -18.11 -11.09 -9.00
C SER A 68 -18.52 -11.82 -7.71
N GLN A 69 -18.97 -13.07 -7.83
CA GLN A 69 -19.24 -13.93 -6.68
C GLN A 69 -17.96 -14.33 -5.92
N HIS A 70 -16.80 -14.23 -6.58
CA HIS A 70 -15.49 -14.57 -6.04
C HIS A 70 -14.48 -13.44 -6.29
N PRO A 71 -14.58 -12.30 -5.59
CA PRO A 71 -13.73 -11.15 -5.82
C PRO A 71 -12.27 -11.41 -5.37
N ILE A 72 -11.39 -10.45 -5.65
CA ILE A 72 -10.08 -10.36 -4.99
C ILE A 72 -10.29 -9.72 -3.62
N LEU A 73 -9.87 -10.39 -2.55
CA LEU A 73 -9.88 -9.83 -1.20
C LEU A 73 -8.52 -9.21 -0.89
N VAL A 74 -8.51 -7.93 -0.51
CA VAL A 74 -7.32 -7.24 0.00
C VAL A 74 -7.57 -6.84 1.44
N ILE A 75 -6.66 -7.18 2.35
CA ILE A 75 -6.72 -6.75 3.75
C ILE A 75 -5.54 -5.84 4.04
N VAL A 76 -5.81 -4.64 4.55
CA VAL A 76 -4.82 -3.60 4.84
C VAL A 76 -4.68 -3.42 6.34
N VAL A 77 -3.44 -3.53 6.85
CA VAL A 77 -3.11 -3.44 8.28
C VAL A 77 -2.19 -2.24 8.51
N HIS A 78 -2.66 -1.28 9.32
CA HIS A 78 -1.91 -0.05 9.61
C HIS A 78 -0.71 -0.27 10.54
N GLY A 79 0.21 0.70 10.56
CA GLY A 79 1.39 0.73 11.44
C GLY A 79 1.09 1.18 12.86
N ASP A 80 2.14 1.32 13.65
CA ASP A 80 2.05 1.97 14.95
C ASP A 80 1.77 3.46 14.74
N SER A 81 0.86 4.01 15.55
CA SER A 81 0.41 5.40 15.47
C SER A 81 0.39 6.01 16.88
N PRO A 82 1.52 6.57 17.33
CA PRO A 82 1.66 7.03 18.71
C PRO A 82 0.87 8.31 19.02
N GLY A 83 0.75 9.22 18.06
CA GLY A 83 0.17 10.56 18.27
C GLY A 83 -1.24 10.74 17.75
N GLU A 84 -1.55 10.13 16.60
CA GLU A 84 -2.79 10.39 15.86
C GLU A 84 -3.58 9.08 15.61
N PRO A 85 -4.91 9.15 15.51
CA PRO A 85 -5.70 8.00 15.08
C PRO A 85 -5.25 7.48 13.71
N PRO A 86 -5.01 6.16 13.56
CA PRO A 86 -4.62 5.60 12.27
C PRO A 86 -5.84 5.55 11.34
N THR A 87 -5.90 6.46 10.36
CA THR A 87 -6.97 6.54 9.36
C THR A 87 -6.45 6.44 7.92
N TYR A 88 -5.13 6.52 7.72
CA TYR A 88 -4.51 6.49 6.39
C TYR A 88 -4.72 5.16 5.64
N GLN A 89 -4.85 4.03 6.36
CA GLN A 89 -5.19 2.73 5.78
C GLN A 89 -6.57 2.73 5.13
N TYR A 90 -7.52 3.52 5.64
CA TYR A 90 -8.85 3.67 5.05
C TYR A 90 -8.77 4.35 3.69
N ARG A 91 -7.98 5.44 3.59
CA ARG A 91 -7.73 6.13 2.31
C ARG A 91 -7.02 5.24 1.29
N PHE A 92 -6.07 4.42 1.76
CA PHE A 92 -5.42 3.45 0.88
C PHE A 92 -6.41 2.40 0.38
N ALA A 93 -7.23 1.84 1.28
CA ALA A 93 -8.21 0.81 0.94
C ALA A 93 -9.29 1.33 -0.04
N GLU A 94 -9.79 2.53 0.16
CA GLU A 94 -10.72 3.19 -0.76
C GLU A 94 -10.13 3.31 -2.17
N ARG A 95 -8.90 3.83 -2.27
CA ARG A 95 -8.18 3.95 -3.55
C ARG A 95 -7.91 2.58 -4.18
N ALA A 96 -7.58 1.57 -3.37
CA ALA A 96 -7.32 0.23 -3.84
C ALA A 96 -8.58 -0.43 -4.40
N ALA A 97 -9.72 -0.30 -3.72
CA ALA A 97 -11.00 -0.81 -4.20
C ALA A 97 -11.43 -0.15 -5.53
N ALA A 98 -11.16 1.14 -5.69
CA ALA A 98 -11.44 1.84 -6.95
C ALA A 98 -10.48 1.41 -8.08
N ALA A 99 -9.23 1.10 -7.75
CA ALA A 99 -8.14 0.89 -8.71
C ALA A 99 -7.95 -0.57 -9.14
N ILE A 100 -8.40 -1.54 -8.34
CA ILE A 100 -8.29 -2.98 -8.63
C ILE A 100 -9.66 -3.50 -9.04
N PRO A 101 -9.82 -3.96 -10.28
CA PRO A 101 -11.09 -4.53 -10.73
C PRO A 101 -11.50 -5.71 -9.86
N ASP A 102 -12.80 -5.80 -9.57
CA ASP A 102 -13.39 -6.93 -8.84
C ASP A 102 -12.74 -7.17 -7.46
N ALA A 103 -12.41 -6.08 -6.74
CA ALA A 103 -11.78 -6.15 -5.43
C ALA A 103 -12.72 -5.73 -4.30
N VAL A 104 -12.63 -6.46 -3.20
CA VAL A 104 -13.09 -6.06 -1.86
C VAL A 104 -11.85 -5.76 -1.01
N VAL A 105 -11.79 -4.57 -0.44
CA VAL A 105 -10.64 -4.11 0.35
C VAL A 105 -11.08 -3.79 1.78
N ALA A 106 -10.59 -4.56 2.74
CA ALA A 106 -10.87 -4.38 4.15
C ALA A 106 -9.66 -3.71 4.86
N ALA A 107 -9.86 -2.52 5.40
CA ALA A 107 -8.87 -1.83 6.20
C ALA A 107 -9.14 -2.07 7.69
N VAL A 108 -8.24 -2.79 8.34
CA VAL A 108 -8.37 -3.24 9.73
C VAL A 108 -7.86 -2.18 10.69
N LEU A 109 -8.64 -1.88 11.71
CA LEU A 109 -8.19 -1.14 12.88
C LEU A 109 -7.63 -2.14 13.89
N ARG A 110 -6.31 -2.12 14.10
CA ARG A 110 -5.61 -3.11 14.94
C ARG A 110 -6.12 -3.11 16.39
N PRO A 111 -5.99 -4.24 17.10
CA PRO A 111 -6.32 -4.34 18.51
C PRO A 111 -5.74 -3.19 19.35
N GLY A 112 -6.58 -2.56 20.19
CA GLY A 112 -6.21 -1.47 21.08
C GLY A 112 -6.10 -0.09 20.45
N TYR A 113 -6.36 0.06 19.14
CA TYR A 113 -6.35 1.36 18.46
C TYR A 113 -7.76 1.94 18.34
N SER A 114 -7.82 3.28 18.36
CA SER A 114 -9.00 4.07 18.00
C SER A 114 -8.75 4.83 16.70
N ASP A 115 -9.78 4.95 15.86
CA ASP A 115 -9.74 5.79 14.66
C ASP A 115 -10.38 7.17 14.86
N GLY A 116 -10.71 7.50 16.12
CA GLY A 116 -11.37 8.73 16.49
C GLY A 116 -12.91 8.64 16.53
N GLU A 117 -13.49 7.67 15.83
CA GLU A 117 -14.92 7.36 15.87
C GLU A 117 -15.21 6.18 16.81
N ASP A 118 -14.43 5.10 16.63
CA ASP A 118 -14.55 3.85 17.37
C ASP A 118 -13.18 3.32 17.80
N SER A 119 -13.19 2.24 18.59
CA SER A 119 -11.98 1.55 19.02
C SER A 119 -12.13 0.05 18.87
N SER A 120 -11.11 -0.61 18.34
CA SER A 120 -10.97 -2.06 18.45
C SER A 120 -10.58 -2.43 19.88
N ASP A 121 -11.13 -3.53 20.39
CA ASP A 121 -10.79 -4.02 21.72
C ASP A 121 -9.30 -4.37 21.83
N GLY A 122 -8.79 -4.42 23.06
CA GLY A 122 -7.40 -4.78 23.34
C GLY A 122 -6.55 -3.62 23.81
N MET A 123 -5.24 -3.80 23.78
CA MET A 123 -4.26 -2.80 24.22
C MET A 123 -3.34 -2.40 23.09
N ARG A 124 -3.21 -1.09 22.86
CA ARG A 124 -2.29 -0.53 21.85
C ARG A 124 -0.81 -0.71 22.22
N GLY A 125 -0.51 -0.80 23.50
CA GLY A 125 0.85 -0.73 24.02
C GLY A 125 1.42 0.69 23.93
N TYR A 126 2.75 0.77 23.97
CA TYR A 126 3.50 2.03 23.93
C TYR A 126 3.94 2.43 22.52
N THR A 127 3.52 1.70 21.50
CA THR A 127 3.93 1.90 20.08
C THR A 127 5.45 1.81 19.87
N THR A 128 6.08 0.96 20.65
CA THR A 128 7.54 0.68 20.60
C THR A 128 7.83 -0.72 20.04
N GLY A 129 6.93 -1.24 19.21
CA GLY A 129 6.97 -2.63 18.73
C GLY A 129 6.59 -3.62 19.82
N ASP A 130 5.80 -3.21 20.79
CA ASP A 130 5.35 -4.02 21.93
C ASP A 130 3.96 -4.63 21.73
N ASN A 131 3.30 -4.34 20.59
CA ASN A 131 1.97 -4.82 20.23
C ASN A 131 1.97 -5.69 18.94
N TRP A 132 3.04 -6.42 18.65
CA TRP A 132 3.06 -7.40 17.54
C TRP A 132 3.06 -8.82 18.12
N THR A 133 2.24 -9.00 19.15
CA THR A 133 2.21 -10.20 20.00
C THR A 133 1.46 -11.35 19.31
N PRO A 134 1.61 -12.61 19.80
CA PRO A 134 0.85 -13.75 19.29
C PRO A 134 -0.67 -13.50 19.27
N GLU A 135 -1.20 -12.80 20.28
CA GLU A 135 -2.63 -12.51 20.40
C GLU A 135 -3.10 -11.58 19.27
N VAL A 136 -2.31 -10.56 18.93
CA VAL A 136 -2.61 -9.62 17.83
C VAL A 136 -2.48 -10.31 16.47
N VAL A 137 -1.48 -11.16 16.29
CA VAL A 137 -1.32 -11.96 15.07
C VAL A 137 -2.49 -12.94 14.89
N ASN A 138 -2.92 -13.61 15.96
CA ASN A 138 -4.08 -14.50 15.91
C ASN A 138 -5.40 -13.75 15.66
N ALA A 139 -5.54 -12.53 16.18
CA ALA A 139 -6.70 -11.69 15.85
C ALA A 139 -6.74 -11.37 14.34
N LEU A 140 -5.61 -11.04 13.72
CA LEU A 140 -5.53 -10.85 12.28
C LEU A 140 -5.84 -12.14 11.49
N ALA A 141 -5.38 -13.30 11.98
CA ALA A 141 -5.72 -14.59 11.38
C ALA A 141 -7.23 -14.84 11.36
N THR A 142 -7.91 -14.54 12.48
CA THR A 142 -9.37 -14.67 12.57
C THR A 142 -10.08 -13.68 11.65
N VAL A 143 -9.62 -12.42 11.59
CA VAL A 143 -10.14 -11.41 10.65
C VAL A 143 -10.03 -11.90 9.21
N LEU A 144 -8.88 -12.47 8.83
CA LEU A 144 -8.68 -13.02 7.49
C LEU A 144 -9.65 -14.19 7.21
N ALA A 145 -9.82 -15.10 8.17
CA ALA A 145 -10.71 -16.25 8.02
C ALA A 145 -12.18 -15.83 7.82
N GLU A 146 -12.67 -14.91 8.65
CA GLU A 146 -14.04 -14.37 8.58
C GLU A 146 -14.32 -13.65 7.25
N LEU A 147 -13.35 -12.83 6.79
CA LEU A 147 -13.48 -12.14 5.51
C LEU A 147 -13.43 -13.11 4.33
N LYS A 148 -12.60 -14.16 4.40
CA LYS A 148 -12.56 -15.21 3.37
C LYS A 148 -13.86 -16.02 3.32
N ASP A 149 -14.44 -16.35 4.47
CA ASP A 149 -15.74 -17.04 4.53
C ASP A 149 -16.86 -16.19 3.94
N ARG A 150 -16.89 -14.90 4.32
CA ARG A 150 -17.91 -13.96 3.86
C ARG A 150 -17.87 -13.69 2.36
N TYR A 151 -16.69 -13.40 1.81
CA TYR A 151 -16.53 -12.97 0.42
C TYR A 151 -16.16 -14.09 -0.53
N ARG A 152 -15.76 -15.26 -0.03
CA ARG A 152 -15.32 -16.43 -0.82
C ARG A 152 -14.40 -16.05 -1.97
N PRO A 153 -13.30 -15.30 -1.68
CA PRO A 153 -12.49 -14.71 -2.72
C PRO A 153 -11.77 -15.78 -3.54
N ARG A 154 -11.58 -15.51 -4.86
CA ARG A 154 -10.73 -16.35 -5.70
C ARG A 154 -9.24 -16.15 -5.39
N ARG A 155 -8.89 -14.98 -4.88
CA ARG A 155 -7.54 -14.60 -4.45
C ARG A 155 -7.60 -13.71 -3.21
N ALA A 156 -6.58 -13.81 -2.37
CA ALA A 156 -6.45 -12.99 -1.19
C ALA A 156 -5.04 -12.36 -1.10
N ILE A 157 -4.98 -11.08 -0.73
CA ILE A 157 -3.75 -10.30 -0.56
C ILE A 157 -3.74 -9.68 0.83
N LEU A 158 -2.60 -9.76 1.53
CA LEU A 158 -2.35 -9.00 2.74
C LEU A 158 -1.41 -7.83 2.45
N VAL A 159 -1.76 -6.65 2.94
CA VAL A 159 -0.94 -5.44 2.91
C VAL A 159 -0.69 -4.99 4.34
N GLY A 160 0.56 -4.88 4.73
CA GLY A 160 0.94 -4.33 6.03
C GLY A 160 1.85 -3.12 5.86
N HIS A 161 1.67 -2.11 6.71
CA HIS A 161 2.57 -0.96 6.80
C HIS A 161 3.20 -0.88 8.18
N SER A 162 4.53 -0.69 8.26
CA SER A 162 5.26 -0.50 9.52
C SER A 162 4.97 -1.64 10.52
N GLY A 163 4.49 -1.37 11.72
CA GLY A 163 4.07 -2.40 12.68
C GLY A 163 3.01 -3.37 12.13
N GLY A 164 2.14 -2.91 11.21
CA GLY A 164 1.22 -3.78 10.49
C GLY A 164 1.92 -4.75 9.54
N ALA A 165 3.04 -4.33 8.94
CA ALA A 165 3.87 -5.21 8.12
C ALA A 165 4.55 -6.30 8.98
N ALA A 166 5.01 -5.95 10.19
CA ALA A 166 5.53 -6.95 11.12
C ALA A 166 4.45 -7.98 11.52
N ILE A 167 3.21 -7.54 11.80
CA ILE A 167 2.10 -8.44 12.15
C ILE A 167 1.77 -9.38 10.97
N VAL A 168 1.72 -8.87 9.74
CA VAL A 168 1.48 -9.69 8.53
C VAL A 168 2.63 -10.67 8.31
N GLY A 169 3.89 -10.23 8.45
CA GLY A 169 5.05 -11.11 8.35
C GLY A 169 5.09 -12.19 9.42
N ASN A 170 4.69 -11.87 10.65
CA ASN A 170 4.56 -12.84 11.74
C ASN A 170 3.44 -13.87 11.48
N LEU A 171 2.31 -13.42 10.95
CA LEU A 171 1.21 -14.33 10.56
C LEU A 171 1.69 -15.34 9.52
N LEU A 172 2.42 -14.86 8.52
CA LEU A 172 2.99 -15.73 7.49
C LEU A 172 3.95 -16.77 8.08
N GLY A 173 4.85 -16.37 8.97
CA GLY A 173 5.81 -17.25 9.61
C GLY A 173 5.20 -18.24 10.61
N GLN A 174 4.05 -17.89 11.24
CA GLN A 174 3.37 -18.79 12.19
C GLN A 174 2.41 -19.78 11.53
N GLN A 175 1.71 -19.37 10.48
CA GLN A 175 0.58 -20.14 9.92
C GLN A 175 0.80 -20.56 8.47
N GLY A 176 1.91 -20.16 7.87
CA GLY A 176 2.20 -20.45 6.47
C GLY A 176 1.41 -19.57 5.49
N ALA A 177 1.40 -19.95 4.21
CA ALA A 177 0.76 -19.18 3.15
C ALA A 177 -0.75 -19.34 3.18
N VAL A 178 -1.40 -18.47 3.91
CA VAL A 178 -2.87 -18.40 3.98
C VAL A 178 -3.47 -17.45 2.93
N VAL A 179 -2.61 -16.80 2.11
CA VAL A 179 -2.98 -15.84 1.06
C VAL A 179 -2.10 -16.00 -0.19
N ASP A 180 -2.56 -15.46 -1.32
CA ASP A 180 -1.90 -15.59 -2.62
C ASP A 180 -0.79 -14.56 -2.85
N GLY A 181 -0.86 -13.40 -2.18
CA GLY A 181 0.14 -12.33 -2.29
C GLY A 181 0.27 -11.51 -1.02
N ILE A 182 1.47 -10.98 -0.77
CA ILE A 182 1.78 -10.22 0.43
C ILE A 182 2.59 -8.98 0.06
N LEU A 183 2.15 -7.80 0.54
CA LEU A 183 2.89 -6.55 0.43
C LEU A 183 3.27 -6.04 1.83
N LEU A 184 4.55 -6.02 2.14
CA LEU A 184 5.08 -5.46 3.37
C LEU A 184 5.75 -4.13 3.07
N VAL A 185 5.19 -3.05 3.61
CA VAL A 185 5.65 -1.67 3.39
C VAL A 185 6.34 -1.16 4.66
N SER A 186 7.59 -0.69 4.52
CA SER A 186 8.36 -0.13 5.64
C SER A 186 8.39 -1.06 6.86
N CYS A 187 8.77 -2.31 6.65
CA CYS A 187 8.65 -3.37 7.66
C CYS A 187 9.79 -3.35 8.68
N PRO A 188 9.51 -3.24 10.00
CA PRO A 188 10.48 -3.54 11.05
C PRO A 188 10.62 -5.05 11.24
N CYS A 189 11.02 -5.76 10.19
CA CYS A 189 10.96 -7.21 10.11
C CYS A 189 11.93 -7.95 11.04
N ASP A 190 12.97 -7.26 11.56
CA ASP A 190 13.79 -7.70 12.70
C ASP A 190 13.48 -6.78 13.89
N VAL A 191 12.68 -7.27 14.82
CA VAL A 191 12.23 -6.49 15.99
C VAL A 191 13.41 -6.08 16.88
N THR A 192 14.38 -6.95 17.08
CA THR A 192 15.55 -6.67 17.92
C THR A 192 16.43 -5.59 17.31
N ALA A 193 16.79 -5.73 16.05
CA ALA A 193 17.59 -4.74 15.34
C ALA A 193 16.84 -3.41 15.19
N TRP A 194 15.55 -3.45 14.91
CA TRP A 194 14.72 -2.24 14.82
C TRP A 194 14.65 -1.48 16.15
N ARG A 195 14.39 -2.17 17.28
CA ARG A 195 14.34 -1.53 18.60
C ARG A 195 15.67 -0.92 19.01
N LYS A 196 16.79 -1.60 18.70
CA LYS A 196 18.13 -1.07 18.90
C LYS A 196 18.37 0.20 18.05
N HIS A 197 17.93 0.20 16.79
CA HIS A 197 17.99 1.38 15.94
C HIS A 197 17.16 2.51 16.51
N MET A 198 15.91 2.26 16.90
CA MET A 198 15.03 3.28 17.48
C MET A 198 15.56 3.84 18.79
N GLN A 199 16.21 3.03 19.61
CA GLN A 199 16.93 3.49 20.81
C GLN A 199 18.03 4.49 20.45
N SER A 200 18.81 4.21 19.40
CA SER A 200 19.88 5.12 18.97
C SER A 200 19.35 6.44 18.40
N VAL A 201 18.15 6.43 17.79
CA VAL A 201 17.54 7.61 17.15
C VAL A 201 16.70 8.42 18.14
N LYS A 202 15.92 7.77 18.99
CA LYS A 202 14.95 8.41 19.90
C LYS A 202 15.44 8.52 21.34
N GLY A 203 16.38 7.66 21.73
CA GLY A 203 16.81 7.51 23.12
C GLY A 203 15.72 6.91 24.02
N GLY A 204 16.08 6.73 25.30
CA GLY A 204 15.14 6.30 26.34
C GLY A 204 15.11 4.80 26.61
N ALA A 205 15.04 4.46 27.91
CA ALA A 205 15.06 3.07 28.40
C ALA A 205 13.85 2.22 27.98
N ILE A 206 12.80 2.81 27.41
CA ILE A 206 11.63 2.07 26.96
C ILE A 206 11.97 1.10 25.81
N TRP A 207 12.98 1.41 25.00
CA TRP A 207 13.43 0.56 23.90
C TRP A 207 14.23 -0.66 24.37
N GLU A 208 14.77 -0.63 25.60
CA GLU A 208 15.50 -1.73 26.22
C GLU A 208 14.58 -2.73 26.93
N ARG A 209 13.34 -2.32 27.24
CA ARG A 209 12.39 -3.19 27.93
C ARG A 209 12.09 -4.42 27.08
N PRO A 210 12.04 -5.62 27.67
CA PRO A 210 11.59 -6.80 26.96
C PRO A 210 10.19 -6.63 26.39
N VAL A 211 9.95 -7.13 25.17
CA VAL A 211 8.64 -7.15 24.53
C VAL A 211 8.24 -8.58 24.19
N ARG A 212 6.92 -8.84 24.18
CA ARG A 212 6.36 -10.14 23.77
C ARG A 212 6.11 -10.22 22.27
N SER A 213 6.47 -9.19 21.54
CA SER A 213 6.29 -9.13 20.09
C SER A 213 7.10 -10.19 19.37
N LEU A 214 6.48 -10.78 18.39
CA LEU A 214 7.11 -11.68 17.44
C LEU A 214 7.92 -10.87 16.43
N SER A 215 8.89 -11.54 15.79
CA SER A 215 9.73 -10.95 14.76
C SER A 215 9.62 -11.76 13.46
N PRO A 216 9.22 -11.14 12.33
CA PRO A 216 9.14 -11.85 11.05
C PRO A 216 10.44 -12.59 10.69
N LEU A 217 11.59 -11.95 10.92
CA LEU A 217 12.88 -12.57 10.67
C LEU A 217 13.12 -13.81 11.54
N ALA A 218 12.72 -13.77 12.82
CA ALA A 218 12.85 -14.93 13.71
C ALA A 218 11.90 -16.08 13.36
N LEU A 219 10.83 -15.78 12.62
CA LEU A 219 9.83 -16.77 12.18
C LEU A 219 9.99 -17.16 10.69
N VAL A 220 11.08 -16.75 10.05
CA VAL A 220 11.29 -16.98 8.62
C VAL A 220 11.25 -18.47 8.24
N ASP A 221 11.61 -19.35 9.17
CA ASP A 221 11.59 -20.81 8.97
C ASP A 221 10.18 -21.37 8.73
N GLY A 222 9.15 -20.73 9.23
CA GLY A 222 7.76 -21.09 9.01
C GLY A 222 7.17 -20.57 7.70
N VAL A 223 7.89 -19.71 6.96
CA VAL A 223 7.42 -19.18 5.68
C VAL A 223 7.56 -20.24 4.59
N PRO A 224 6.44 -20.65 3.94
CA PRO A 224 6.51 -21.68 2.90
C PRO A 224 7.14 -21.13 1.61
N ALA A 225 7.86 -21.99 0.88
CA ALA A 225 8.48 -21.63 -0.39
C ALA A 225 7.46 -21.18 -1.47
N SER A 226 6.18 -21.54 -1.33
CA SER A 226 5.11 -21.12 -2.23
C SER A 226 4.62 -19.69 -1.99
N ALA A 227 5.04 -19.04 -0.90
CA ALA A 227 4.65 -17.65 -0.60
C ALA A 227 5.21 -16.69 -1.66
N LYS A 228 4.40 -15.68 -2.03
CA LYS A 228 4.78 -14.61 -2.94
C LYS A 228 4.80 -13.29 -2.17
N ILE A 229 5.98 -12.71 -1.99
CA ILE A 229 6.19 -11.57 -1.11
C ILE A 229 6.77 -10.39 -1.89
N TRP A 230 6.18 -9.22 -1.71
CA TRP A 230 6.69 -7.93 -2.14
C TRP A 230 7.05 -7.09 -0.92
N LEU A 231 8.27 -6.60 -0.90
CA LEU A 231 8.80 -5.73 0.12
C LEU A 231 9.01 -4.35 -0.49
N LEU A 232 8.47 -3.32 0.15
CA LEU A 232 8.61 -1.93 -0.28
C LEU A 232 9.13 -1.10 0.88
N VAL A 233 10.20 -0.34 0.67
CA VAL A 233 10.79 0.58 1.65
C VAL A 233 11.31 1.83 0.98
N GLY A 234 11.23 2.98 1.66
CA GLY A 234 11.85 4.21 1.19
C GLY A 234 13.36 4.20 1.41
N SER A 235 14.14 4.79 0.48
CA SER A 235 15.59 4.91 0.66
C SER A 235 15.97 5.77 1.87
N ASP A 236 15.10 6.72 2.23
CA ASP A 236 15.31 7.70 3.29
C ASP A 236 14.49 7.38 4.55
N ASP A 237 14.02 6.13 4.66
CA ASP A 237 13.27 5.67 5.83
C ASP A 237 14.18 5.57 7.06
N GLN A 238 14.08 6.57 7.96
CA GLN A 238 14.82 6.63 9.22
C GLN A 238 14.11 5.89 10.37
N THR A 239 12.86 5.47 10.19
CA THR A 239 12.12 4.71 11.20
C THR A 239 12.36 3.22 11.04
N THR A 240 12.28 2.73 9.81
CA THR A 240 12.58 1.33 9.47
C THR A 240 13.60 1.30 8.32
N PRO A 241 14.89 1.51 8.62
CA PRO A 241 15.92 1.57 7.60
C PRO A 241 15.87 0.38 6.64
N GLN A 242 16.16 0.64 5.36
CA GLN A 242 16.11 -0.37 4.30
C GLN A 242 16.90 -1.65 4.63
N ALA A 243 17.93 -1.55 5.49
CA ALA A 243 18.72 -2.71 5.93
C ALA A 243 17.85 -3.79 6.60
N LEU A 244 16.78 -3.42 7.33
CA LEU A 244 15.86 -4.38 7.95
C LEU A 244 15.05 -5.15 6.89
N THR A 245 14.59 -4.45 5.86
CA THR A 245 13.89 -5.04 4.72
C THR A 245 14.81 -5.98 3.92
N LEU A 246 16.05 -5.55 3.67
CA LEU A 246 17.03 -6.34 2.92
C LEU A 246 17.45 -7.60 3.68
N ALA A 247 17.65 -7.52 5.01
CA ALA A 247 17.96 -8.69 5.82
C ALA A 247 16.84 -9.74 5.79
N TYR A 248 15.58 -9.29 5.87
CA TYR A 248 14.44 -10.21 5.78
C TYR A 248 14.29 -10.81 4.37
N ALA A 249 14.51 -10.00 3.33
CA ALA A 249 14.52 -10.49 1.94
C ALA A 249 15.56 -11.58 1.71
N GLU A 250 16.77 -11.41 2.24
CA GLU A 250 17.85 -12.39 2.12
C GLU A 250 17.50 -13.69 2.86
N ALA A 251 16.98 -13.58 4.07
CA ALA A 251 16.53 -14.75 4.83
C ALA A 251 15.41 -15.51 4.12
N LEU A 252 14.47 -14.84 3.49
CA LEU A 252 13.43 -15.47 2.68
C LEU A 252 13.99 -16.17 1.43
N ARG A 253 14.90 -15.50 0.70
CA ARG A 253 15.53 -16.06 -0.50
C ARG A 253 16.36 -17.30 -0.20
N SER A 254 17.06 -17.32 0.94
CA SER A 254 17.83 -18.50 1.37
C SER A 254 16.95 -19.75 1.61
N ARG A 255 15.64 -19.55 1.73
CA ARG A 255 14.60 -20.59 1.85
C ARG A 255 13.84 -20.84 0.55
N ASN A 256 14.32 -20.33 -0.58
CA ASN A 256 13.67 -20.41 -1.89
C ASN A 256 12.29 -19.76 -1.96
N VAL A 257 12.01 -18.77 -1.11
CA VAL A 257 10.78 -17.98 -1.18
C VAL A 257 10.91 -16.92 -2.26
N ALA A 258 9.90 -16.76 -3.11
CA ALA A 258 9.85 -15.72 -4.13
C ALA A 258 9.65 -14.32 -3.51
N VAL A 259 10.69 -13.47 -3.57
CA VAL A 259 10.69 -12.14 -2.96
C VAL A 259 11.06 -11.06 -3.96
N ASN A 260 10.15 -10.13 -4.17
CA ASN A 260 10.40 -8.88 -4.89
C ASN A 260 10.70 -7.76 -3.90
N VAL A 261 11.79 -7.02 -4.10
CA VAL A 261 12.18 -5.89 -3.25
C VAL A 261 12.15 -4.60 -4.07
N THR A 262 11.47 -3.60 -3.58
CA THR A 262 11.46 -2.25 -4.12
C THR A 262 11.98 -1.27 -3.08
N ILE A 263 13.08 -0.58 -3.40
CA ILE A 263 13.57 0.57 -2.63
C ILE A 263 13.10 1.82 -3.38
N ALA A 264 12.25 2.62 -2.74
CA ALA A 264 11.68 3.83 -3.34
C ALA A 264 12.62 5.03 -3.11
N PRO A 265 13.26 5.58 -4.16
CA PRO A 265 14.26 6.63 -4.00
C PRO A 265 13.66 7.92 -3.40
N GLY A 266 14.35 8.53 -2.43
CA GLY A 266 13.97 9.80 -1.79
C GLY A 266 12.72 9.75 -0.93
N LEU A 267 12.10 8.57 -0.75
CA LEU A 267 10.92 8.43 0.10
C LEU A 267 11.29 7.96 1.51
N GLY A 268 10.55 8.47 2.49
CA GLY A 268 10.72 8.13 3.90
C GLY A 268 9.79 6.99 4.35
N HIS A 269 9.39 7.03 5.65
CA HIS A 269 8.63 5.95 6.29
C HIS A 269 7.16 5.84 5.81
N ASN A 270 6.49 6.96 5.62
CA ASN A 270 5.04 7.02 5.41
C ASN A 270 4.64 6.85 3.93
N ILE A 271 5.13 5.79 3.29
CA ILE A 271 5.00 5.59 1.84
C ILE A 271 3.76 4.80 1.41
N LEU A 272 2.92 4.33 2.32
CA LEU A 272 1.72 3.56 1.94
C LEU A 272 0.77 4.34 1.04
N LEU A 273 0.66 5.66 1.21
CA LEU A 273 -0.20 6.51 0.38
C LEU A 273 0.48 7.03 -0.89
N GLU A 274 1.79 6.79 -1.05
CA GLU A 274 2.52 7.15 -2.26
C GLU A 274 2.11 6.27 -3.46
N PRO A 275 2.19 6.78 -4.68
CA PRO A 275 1.80 6.04 -5.89
C PRO A 275 2.45 4.67 -6.00
N ILE A 276 3.72 4.54 -5.63
CA ILE A 276 4.50 3.30 -5.71
C ILE A 276 3.87 2.15 -4.93
N ALA A 277 3.24 2.40 -3.77
CA ALA A 277 2.58 1.36 -3.00
C ALA A 277 1.35 0.80 -3.73
N MET A 278 0.58 1.68 -4.38
CA MET A 278 -0.56 1.27 -5.20
C MET A 278 -0.12 0.54 -6.46
N GLU A 279 0.98 0.96 -7.09
CA GLU A 279 1.56 0.27 -8.24
C GLU A 279 1.98 -1.15 -7.87
N ARG A 280 2.67 -1.33 -6.74
CA ARG A 280 3.02 -2.68 -6.25
C ARG A 280 1.79 -3.52 -5.94
N LEU A 281 0.76 -2.96 -5.31
CA LEU A 281 -0.47 -3.71 -5.06
C LEU A 281 -1.17 -4.15 -6.36
N LYS A 282 -1.23 -3.29 -7.38
CA LYS A 282 -1.78 -3.64 -8.71
C LYS A 282 -0.95 -4.74 -9.38
N GLU A 283 0.37 -4.67 -9.31
CA GLU A 283 1.27 -5.70 -9.82
C GLU A 283 0.99 -7.05 -9.15
N ILE A 284 0.86 -7.07 -7.82
CA ILE A 284 0.50 -8.28 -7.07
C ILE A 284 -0.82 -8.85 -7.57
N ALA A 285 -1.87 -8.02 -7.60
CA ALA A 285 -3.21 -8.45 -8.02
C ALA A 285 -3.19 -9.06 -9.41
N SER A 286 -2.50 -8.45 -10.39
CA SER A 286 -2.38 -8.98 -11.74
C SER A 286 -1.55 -10.27 -11.80
N THR A 287 -0.44 -10.35 -11.06
CA THR A 287 0.46 -11.52 -11.03
C THR A 287 -0.20 -12.76 -10.45
N ILE A 288 -0.98 -12.60 -9.37
CA ILE A 288 -1.65 -13.74 -8.73
C ILE A 288 -2.90 -14.18 -9.50
N ASP A 289 -3.54 -13.27 -10.21
CA ASP A 289 -4.74 -13.59 -11.01
C ASP A 289 -4.38 -14.29 -12.35
N ALA A 290 -3.22 -13.95 -12.94
CA ALA A 290 -2.71 -14.57 -14.16
C ALA A 290 -2.17 -16.00 -13.96
N GLY A 291 -1.89 -16.41 -12.73
CA GLY A 291 -1.34 -17.73 -12.38
C GLY A 291 -2.38 -18.86 -12.25
N LYS A 292 -3.43 -18.84 -13.08
CA LYS A 292 -4.42 -19.93 -13.20
C LYS A 292 -3.98 -21.02 -14.16
#